data_fa902e1bd4d8b60973c13bef85b1b6c3
#
_entry.id   fa902e1bd4d8b60973c13bef85b1b6c3
#
_cell.length_a   1.000
_cell.length_b   1.000
_cell.length_c   1.000
_cell.angle_alpha   90.00
_cell.angle_beta   90.00
_cell.angle_gamma   90.00
#
_symmetry.space_group_name_H-M   'P 1'
#
loop_
_entity.id
_entity.type
_entity.pdbx_description
1 polymer ?
#
loop_
_entity_poly.entity_id
_entity_poly.type
_entity_poly.pdbx_seq_one_letter_code
_entity_poly.pdbx_strand_id
1 'polypeptide(L)'
;MAPPMYQTIADDLKGKIESGELPAGEQIPTEGSLQESYKASRNTIRDAIKQLVSLGLVQTRPGQGTFVVGTVDPFVTTLSAPAGSGFGGGEGATYLSQVGEQHRKARSSEPRVEVQVPAQEVALRLRIASDGQVVSRHQERYIDEVPWSLQTSFYPMEFALKAPRLLMAGDIEEGVMRYLETAEGIKQVGYRDWITARTADTNEQVFFGIAAHATVFEIFRTAFDDTGRPLRVTVTIFPADRNQFIVNVGNVPDPQYDLPAPENQADARDSPA
;
A
#
# COMPACT_ATOMS: atom_id res chain seq x y z
N MET A 1 9.55 18.64 35.03
CA MET A 1 9.36 17.29 35.61
C MET A 1 10.16 16.32 34.78
N ALA A 2 10.91 15.40 35.38
CA ALA A 2 11.60 14.35 34.60
C ALA A 2 10.55 13.44 33.93
N PRO A 3 10.79 12.96 32.70
CA PRO A 3 9.87 12.04 32.03
C PRO A 3 9.73 10.74 32.85
N PRO A 4 8.58 10.08 32.79
CA PRO A 4 8.39 8.76 33.42
C PRO A 4 9.39 7.75 32.88
N MET A 5 9.82 6.80 33.73
CA MET A 5 10.86 5.82 33.38
C MET A 5 10.54 5.01 32.11
N TYR A 6 9.27 4.64 31.89
CA TYR A 6 8.88 3.91 30.68
C TYR A 6 9.09 4.73 29.40
N GLN A 7 8.89 6.07 29.45
CA GLN A 7 9.18 6.95 28.32
C GLN A 7 10.68 7.03 28.02
N THR A 8 11.51 7.19 29.08
CA THR A 8 12.97 7.19 28.91
C THR A 8 13.47 5.90 28.27
N ILE A 9 12.92 4.75 28.67
CA ILE A 9 13.26 3.46 28.08
C ILE A 9 12.79 3.36 26.63
N ALA A 10 11.57 3.81 26.34
CA ALA A 10 11.04 3.81 25.00
C ALA A 10 11.86 4.73 24.05
N ASP A 11 12.25 5.90 24.54
CA ASP A 11 13.06 6.86 23.77
C ASP A 11 14.48 6.31 23.48
N ASP A 12 15.11 5.62 24.47
CA ASP A 12 16.42 4.98 24.27
C ASP A 12 16.34 3.83 23.25
N LEU A 13 15.35 2.94 23.39
CA LEU A 13 15.14 1.85 22.43
C LEU A 13 14.79 2.39 21.04
N LYS A 14 14.00 3.47 20.94
CA LYS A 14 13.71 4.16 19.69
C LYS A 14 15.01 4.68 19.06
N GLY A 15 15.87 5.35 19.82
CA GLY A 15 17.17 5.81 19.34
C GLY A 15 18.05 4.67 18.79
N LYS A 16 18.04 3.50 19.44
CA LYS A 16 18.76 2.31 18.99
C LYS A 16 18.18 1.70 17.71
N ILE A 17 16.87 1.78 17.53
CA ILE A 17 16.20 1.38 16.28
C ILE A 17 16.57 2.37 15.15
N GLU A 18 16.47 3.66 15.41
CA GLU A 18 16.75 4.70 14.42
C GLU A 18 18.24 4.76 14.02
N SER A 19 19.16 4.43 14.93
CA SER A 19 20.60 4.33 14.64
C SER A 19 21.00 3.02 13.98
N GLY A 20 20.10 2.03 13.86
CA GLY A 20 20.41 0.69 13.34
C GLY A 20 21.14 -0.23 14.32
N GLU A 21 21.35 0.17 15.59
CA GLU A 21 21.88 -0.72 16.64
C GLU A 21 20.92 -1.89 16.92
N LEU A 22 19.60 -1.65 16.78
CA LEU A 22 18.56 -2.68 16.72
C LEU A 22 17.99 -2.71 15.29
N PRO A 23 18.52 -3.59 14.43
CA PRO A 23 18.15 -3.57 13.02
C PRO A 23 16.72 -4.06 12.76
N ALA A 24 16.18 -3.66 11.64
CA ALA A 24 14.88 -4.07 11.16
C ALA A 24 14.74 -5.59 11.05
N GLY A 25 13.61 -6.13 11.52
CA GLY A 25 13.32 -7.56 11.53
C GLY A 25 13.96 -8.34 12.68
N GLU A 26 14.89 -7.76 13.43
CA GLU A 26 15.49 -8.40 14.60
C GLU A 26 14.62 -8.30 15.85
N GLN A 27 14.79 -9.27 16.72
CA GLN A 27 14.12 -9.30 18.01
C GLN A 27 14.78 -8.30 18.95
N ILE A 28 13.99 -7.39 19.56
CA ILE A 28 14.52 -6.56 20.65
C ILE A 28 14.86 -7.45 21.87
N PRO A 29 15.73 -7.00 22.78
CA PRO A 29 16.04 -7.75 23.98
C PRO A 29 14.79 -8.15 24.75
N THR A 30 14.77 -9.34 25.35
CA THR A 30 13.62 -9.87 26.08
C THR A 30 13.19 -8.96 27.24
N GLU A 31 11.91 -9.08 27.69
CA GLU A 31 11.45 -8.34 28.88
C GLU A 31 12.39 -8.52 30.08
N GLY A 32 12.94 -9.75 30.26
CA GLY A 32 13.87 -10.05 31.35
C GLY A 32 15.20 -9.31 31.21
N SER A 33 15.80 -9.38 30.00
CA SER A 33 17.05 -8.65 29.71
C SER A 33 16.89 -7.14 29.86
N LEU A 34 15.74 -6.59 29.42
CA LEU A 34 15.44 -5.16 29.57
C LEU A 34 15.26 -4.76 31.03
N GLN A 35 14.63 -5.61 31.88
CA GLN A 35 14.50 -5.36 33.31
C GLN A 35 15.88 -5.25 33.97
N GLU A 36 16.81 -6.15 33.66
CA GLU A 36 18.17 -6.13 34.14
C GLU A 36 18.95 -4.90 33.68
N SER A 37 18.91 -4.60 32.37
CA SER A 37 19.64 -3.49 31.79
C SER A 37 19.19 -2.13 32.31
N TYR A 38 17.87 -1.90 32.40
CA TYR A 38 17.32 -0.61 32.84
C TYR A 38 17.01 -0.56 34.32
N LYS A 39 17.21 -1.65 35.07
CA LYS A 39 16.84 -1.78 36.49
C LYS A 39 15.39 -1.36 36.78
N ALA A 40 14.50 -1.75 35.88
CA ALA A 40 13.10 -1.34 35.85
C ALA A 40 12.16 -2.51 36.17
N SER A 41 10.96 -2.20 36.67
CA SER A 41 9.94 -3.21 36.90
C SER A 41 9.43 -3.80 35.59
N ARG A 42 8.90 -5.05 35.63
CA ARG A 42 8.28 -5.69 34.48
C ARG A 42 7.16 -4.84 33.83
N ASN A 43 6.36 -4.19 34.67
CA ASN A 43 5.28 -3.33 34.17
C ASN A 43 5.84 -2.11 33.43
N THR A 44 6.89 -1.48 33.96
CA THR A 44 7.58 -0.34 33.32
C THR A 44 8.13 -0.73 31.94
N ILE A 45 8.75 -1.92 31.83
CA ILE A 45 9.26 -2.44 30.54
C ILE A 45 8.10 -2.69 29.55
N ARG A 46 7.01 -3.31 30.02
CA ARG A 46 5.83 -3.55 29.19
C ARG A 46 5.19 -2.27 28.68
N ASP A 47 5.13 -1.24 29.51
CA ASP A 47 4.58 0.04 29.10
C ASP A 47 5.49 0.75 28.08
N ALA A 48 6.84 0.63 28.23
CA ALA A 48 7.77 1.08 27.20
C ALA A 48 7.59 0.33 25.87
N ILE A 49 7.47 -1.00 25.90
CA ILE A 49 7.21 -1.82 24.70
C ILE A 49 5.87 -1.44 24.06
N LYS A 50 4.80 -1.25 24.85
CA LYS A 50 3.51 -0.79 24.33
C LYS A 50 3.63 0.56 23.63
N GLN A 51 4.41 1.49 24.16
CA GLN A 51 4.66 2.77 23.52
C GLN A 51 5.37 2.59 22.17
N LEU A 52 6.41 1.75 22.09
CA LEU A 52 7.08 1.42 20.83
C LEU A 52 6.14 0.76 19.83
N VAL A 53 5.26 -0.15 20.30
CA VAL A 53 4.21 -0.76 19.46
C VAL A 53 3.24 0.31 18.95
N SER A 54 2.81 1.25 19.79
CA SER A 54 1.91 2.34 19.40
C SER A 54 2.52 3.31 18.40
N LEU A 55 3.86 3.43 18.42
CA LEU A 55 4.64 4.21 17.45
C LEU A 55 4.93 3.41 16.17
N GLY A 56 4.54 2.13 16.09
CA GLY A 56 4.81 1.28 14.94
C GLY A 56 6.29 0.84 14.79
N LEU A 57 7.13 1.09 15.80
CA LEU A 57 8.57 0.78 15.77
C LEU A 57 8.87 -0.69 16.04
N VAL A 58 7.98 -1.38 16.76
CA VAL A 58 8.12 -2.80 17.05
C VAL A 58 6.78 -3.52 16.97
N GLN A 59 6.83 -4.82 16.66
CA GLN A 59 5.66 -5.72 16.61
C GLN A 59 5.86 -6.89 17.55
N THR A 60 4.90 -7.14 18.46
CA THR A 60 4.92 -8.32 19.33
C THR A 60 4.26 -9.50 18.62
N ARG A 61 5.00 -10.61 18.54
CA ARG A 61 4.52 -11.90 18.01
C ARG A 61 4.30 -12.85 19.19
N PRO A 62 3.07 -13.34 19.42
CA PRO A 62 2.78 -14.23 20.54
C PRO A 62 3.71 -15.46 20.59
N GLY A 63 4.35 -15.70 21.73
CA GLY A 63 5.27 -16.82 21.93
C GLY A 63 6.64 -16.70 21.23
N GLN A 64 6.87 -15.69 20.41
CA GLN A 64 8.12 -15.50 19.68
C GLN A 64 8.93 -14.29 20.18
N GLY A 65 8.28 -13.25 20.68
CA GLY A 65 8.93 -12.05 21.18
C GLY A 65 8.45 -10.77 20.53
N THR A 66 9.22 -9.69 20.69
CA THR A 66 8.96 -8.39 20.09
C THR A 66 10.09 -8.08 19.09
N PHE A 67 9.72 -7.72 17.87
CA PHE A 67 10.63 -7.54 16.76
C PHE A 67 10.58 -6.08 16.27
N VAL A 68 11.71 -5.55 15.85
CA VAL A 68 11.79 -4.24 15.21
C VAL A 68 11.01 -4.30 13.90
N VAL A 69 10.07 -3.38 13.74
CA VAL A 69 9.39 -3.21 12.45
C VAL A 69 10.40 -2.57 11.50
N GLY A 70 10.66 -3.20 10.37
CA GLY A 70 11.52 -2.62 9.36
C GLY A 70 10.94 -1.29 8.89
N THR A 71 11.78 -0.26 8.81
CA THR A 71 11.46 0.87 7.95
C THR A 71 11.42 0.30 6.53
N VAL A 72 10.23 0.04 6.04
CA VAL A 72 10.08 -0.26 4.61
C VAL A 72 10.32 1.07 3.92
N ASP A 73 11.34 1.15 3.07
CA ASP A 73 11.51 2.34 2.23
C ASP A 73 10.18 2.63 1.53
N PRO A 74 9.59 3.82 1.76
CA PRO A 74 8.29 4.11 1.22
C PRO A 74 8.34 4.01 -0.31
N PHE A 75 7.40 3.28 -0.86
CA PHE A 75 7.22 3.25 -2.30
C PHE A 75 6.48 4.51 -2.74
N VAL A 76 7.02 5.18 -3.74
CA VAL A 76 6.44 6.40 -4.28
C VAL A 76 5.56 6.06 -5.48
N THR A 77 4.28 6.34 -5.36
CA THR A 77 3.29 6.16 -6.43
C THR A 77 2.93 7.51 -7.04
N THR A 78 3.15 7.69 -8.33
CA THR A 78 2.67 8.87 -9.05
C THR A 78 1.21 8.66 -9.46
N LEU A 79 0.31 9.47 -8.93
CA LEU A 79 -1.13 9.39 -9.21
C LEU A 79 -1.52 10.10 -10.51
N SER A 80 -0.73 11.06 -10.97
CA SER A 80 -0.94 11.76 -12.24
C SER A 80 -0.44 10.93 -13.42
N ALA A 81 -1.26 10.80 -14.46
CA ALA A 81 -0.81 10.21 -15.72
C ALA A 81 0.14 11.19 -16.43
N PRO A 82 1.29 10.74 -16.95
CA PRO A 82 2.13 11.58 -17.81
C PRO A 82 1.35 12.09 -19.03
N ALA A 83 1.62 13.31 -19.44
CA ALA A 83 0.99 13.88 -20.63
C ALA A 83 1.28 12.99 -21.86
N GLY A 84 0.23 12.51 -22.54
CA GLY A 84 0.36 11.68 -23.74
C GLY A 84 0.51 10.17 -23.47
N SER A 85 0.59 9.70 -22.23
CA SER A 85 0.74 8.27 -21.93
C SER A 85 -0.50 7.42 -22.21
N GLY A 86 -1.67 8.07 -22.42
CA GLY A 86 -2.94 7.38 -22.54
C GLY A 86 -3.36 6.68 -21.22
N PHE A 87 -4.60 6.22 -21.17
CA PHE A 87 -5.13 5.51 -19.98
C PHE A 87 -5.22 3.99 -20.21
N GLY A 88 -4.65 3.47 -21.31
CA GLY A 88 -4.90 2.11 -21.80
C GLY A 88 -4.13 0.98 -21.10
N GLY A 89 -3.06 1.29 -20.35
CA GLY A 89 -2.20 0.27 -19.74
C GLY A 89 -2.76 -0.37 -18.47
N GLY A 90 -3.85 0.16 -17.95
CA GLY A 90 -4.42 -0.30 -16.67
C GLY A 90 -3.52 -0.01 -15.47
N GLU A 91 -4.09 -0.06 -14.26
CA GLU A 91 -3.37 0.21 -13.01
C GLU A 91 -2.28 -0.83 -12.72
N GLY A 92 -2.46 -2.07 -13.24
CA GLY A 92 -1.47 -3.14 -13.12
C GLY A 92 -0.19 -2.82 -13.89
N ALA A 93 -0.29 -2.39 -15.13
CA ALA A 93 0.89 -2.03 -15.94
C ALA A 93 1.62 -0.82 -15.37
N THR A 94 0.88 0.21 -14.90
CA THR A 94 1.48 1.37 -14.24
C THR A 94 2.21 0.96 -12.96
N TYR A 95 1.62 0.09 -12.15
CA TYR A 95 2.25 -0.45 -10.96
C TYR A 95 3.55 -1.20 -11.29
N LEU A 96 3.53 -2.10 -12.27
CA LEU A 96 4.71 -2.86 -12.69
C LEU A 96 5.82 -1.94 -13.22
N SER A 97 5.46 -0.91 -14.01
CA SER A 97 6.41 0.09 -14.53
C SER A 97 7.08 0.86 -13.38
N GLN A 98 6.27 1.44 -12.49
CA GLN A 98 6.79 2.24 -11.37
C GLN A 98 7.67 1.43 -10.42
N VAL A 99 7.32 0.16 -10.14
CA VAL A 99 8.13 -0.73 -9.32
C VAL A 99 9.45 -1.06 -10.02
N GLY A 100 9.42 -1.32 -11.33
CA GLY A 100 10.61 -1.56 -12.13
C GLY A 100 11.54 -0.35 -12.22
N GLU A 101 11.00 0.87 -12.36
CA GLU A 101 11.76 2.13 -12.35
C GLU A 101 12.51 2.35 -11.03
N GLN A 102 11.96 1.87 -9.93
CA GLN A 102 12.60 1.91 -8.61
C GLN A 102 13.50 0.68 -8.34
N HIS A 103 13.79 -0.13 -9.36
CA HIS A 103 14.63 -1.33 -9.29
C HIS A 103 14.15 -2.38 -8.26
N ARG A 104 12.85 -2.44 -8.01
CA ARG A 104 12.19 -3.37 -7.08
C ARG A 104 11.44 -4.47 -7.83
N LYS A 105 11.04 -5.53 -7.12
CA LYS A 105 10.32 -6.67 -7.70
C LYS A 105 8.83 -6.58 -7.36
N ALA A 106 8.00 -6.51 -8.39
CA ALA A 106 6.55 -6.53 -8.25
C ALA A 106 6.00 -7.95 -8.40
N ARG A 107 5.01 -8.30 -7.56
CA ARG A 107 4.21 -9.52 -7.72
C ARG A 107 2.75 -9.20 -7.41
N SER A 108 1.84 -9.72 -8.21
CA SER A 108 0.40 -9.69 -7.96
C SER A 108 -0.15 -11.11 -7.83
N SER A 109 -1.16 -11.31 -6.99
CA SER A 109 -1.91 -12.56 -6.97
C SER A 109 -2.74 -12.72 -8.25
N GLU A 110 -3.17 -13.95 -8.55
CA GLU A 110 -4.26 -14.13 -9.49
C GLU A 110 -5.51 -13.41 -9.00
N PRO A 111 -6.32 -12.82 -9.89
CA PRO A 111 -7.53 -12.11 -9.48
C PRO A 111 -8.59 -13.07 -8.97
N ARG A 112 -9.10 -12.81 -7.76
CA ARG A 112 -10.35 -13.42 -7.28
C ARG A 112 -11.52 -12.68 -7.90
N VAL A 113 -12.35 -13.40 -8.67
CA VAL A 113 -13.46 -12.82 -9.44
C VAL A 113 -14.78 -13.24 -8.83
N GLU A 114 -15.65 -12.26 -8.58
CA GLU A 114 -16.98 -12.50 -8.01
C GLU A 114 -18.03 -11.64 -8.72
N VAL A 115 -19.25 -12.16 -8.85
CA VAL A 115 -20.43 -11.38 -9.23
C VAL A 115 -21.20 -11.06 -7.96
N GLN A 116 -21.41 -9.79 -7.70
CA GLN A 116 -22.02 -9.35 -6.43
C GLN A 116 -22.79 -8.04 -6.57
N VAL A 117 -23.63 -7.74 -5.59
CA VAL A 117 -24.13 -6.40 -5.36
C VAL A 117 -23.05 -5.62 -4.61
N PRO A 118 -22.55 -4.52 -5.14
CA PRO A 118 -21.45 -3.80 -4.52
C PRO A 118 -21.91 -2.99 -3.30
N ALA A 119 -20.97 -2.55 -2.47
CA ALA A 119 -21.24 -1.57 -1.44
C ALA A 119 -21.88 -0.29 -2.03
N GLN A 120 -22.73 0.38 -1.25
CA GLN A 120 -23.46 1.57 -1.69
C GLN A 120 -22.56 2.65 -2.32
N GLU A 121 -21.39 2.87 -1.75
CA GLU A 121 -20.44 3.86 -2.25
C GLU A 121 -19.93 3.53 -3.67
N VAL A 122 -19.67 2.25 -3.95
CA VAL A 122 -19.27 1.78 -5.28
C VAL A 122 -20.43 1.93 -6.28
N ALA A 123 -21.66 1.55 -5.87
CA ALA A 123 -22.85 1.69 -6.71
C ALA A 123 -23.10 3.16 -7.09
N LEU A 124 -22.98 4.08 -6.12
CA LEU A 124 -23.13 5.52 -6.37
C LEU A 124 -22.08 6.05 -7.36
N ARG A 125 -20.81 5.63 -7.22
CA ARG A 125 -19.74 6.06 -8.13
C ARG A 125 -19.86 5.47 -9.53
N LEU A 126 -20.38 4.25 -9.65
CA LEU A 126 -20.70 3.62 -10.94
C LEU A 126 -22.01 4.14 -11.54
N ARG A 127 -22.80 4.91 -10.77
CA ARG A 127 -24.15 5.39 -11.17
C ARG A 127 -25.07 4.25 -11.58
N ILE A 128 -25.02 3.13 -10.86
CA ILE A 128 -25.90 1.97 -11.03
C ILE A 128 -26.93 1.92 -9.89
N ALA A 129 -28.01 1.14 -10.08
CA ALA A 129 -28.99 0.90 -9.04
C ALA A 129 -28.33 0.24 -7.81
N SER A 130 -28.90 0.46 -6.61
CA SER A 130 -28.34 -0.08 -5.35
C SER A 130 -28.35 -1.62 -5.28
N ASP A 131 -29.21 -2.26 -6.08
CA ASP A 131 -29.30 -3.72 -6.27
C ASP A 131 -28.60 -4.18 -7.58
N GLY A 132 -27.97 -3.25 -8.30
CA GLY A 132 -27.26 -3.51 -9.54
C GLY A 132 -26.06 -4.44 -9.31
N GLN A 133 -25.89 -5.42 -10.19
CA GLN A 133 -24.76 -6.34 -10.11
C GLN A 133 -23.51 -5.79 -10.78
N VAL A 134 -22.37 -6.15 -10.20
CA VAL A 134 -21.03 -5.87 -10.71
C VAL A 134 -20.19 -7.14 -10.75
N VAL A 135 -19.19 -7.14 -11.62
CA VAL A 135 -18.07 -8.06 -11.52
C VAL A 135 -16.97 -7.39 -10.71
N SER A 136 -16.57 -7.98 -9.61
CA SER A 136 -15.39 -7.56 -8.85
C SER A 136 -14.19 -8.44 -9.18
N ARG A 137 -13.03 -7.82 -9.30
CA ARG A 137 -11.73 -8.48 -9.50
C ARG A 137 -10.80 -8.00 -8.40
N HIS A 138 -10.50 -8.87 -7.44
CA HIS A 138 -9.65 -8.56 -6.29
C HIS A 138 -8.27 -9.13 -6.49
N GLN A 139 -7.23 -8.35 -6.23
CA GLN A 139 -5.83 -8.74 -6.29
C GLN A 139 -5.06 -8.21 -5.09
N GLU A 140 -4.16 -9.04 -4.60
CA GLU A 140 -3.14 -8.69 -3.61
C GLU A 140 -1.86 -8.32 -4.36
N ARG A 141 -1.20 -7.25 -3.93
CA ARG A 141 0.05 -6.79 -4.54
C ARG A 141 1.17 -6.77 -3.54
N TYR A 142 2.35 -7.12 -4.01
CA TYR A 142 3.56 -7.27 -3.21
C TYR A 142 4.73 -6.58 -3.92
N ILE A 143 5.55 -5.88 -3.14
CA ILE A 143 6.84 -5.36 -3.60
C ILE A 143 7.93 -6.00 -2.76
N ASP A 144 8.91 -6.66 -3.39
CA ASP A 144 9.97 -7.42 -2.73
C ASP A 144 9.41 -8.44 -1.71
N GLU A 145 8.33 -9.14 -2.08
CA GLU A 145 7.55 -10.09 -1.27
C GLU A 145 6.86 -9.49 -0.03
N VAL A 146 6.94 -8.18 0.17
CA VAL A 146 6.20 -7.48 1.23
C VAL A 146 4.79 -7.13 0.75
N PRO A 147 3.72 -7.45 1.52
CA PRO A 147 2.36 -7.04 1.20
C PRO A 147 2.26 -5.52 1.04
N TRP A 148 1.81 -5.07 -0.13
CA TRP A 148 1.90 -3.67 -0.50
C TRP A 148 0.58 -2.97 -0.67
N SER A 149 -0.36 -3.59 -1.37
CA SER A 149 -1.72 -3.07 -1.53
C SER A 149 -2.74 -4.16 -1.76
N LEU A 150 -3.98 -3.89 -1.35
CA LEU A 150 -5.17 -4.65 -1.73
C LEU A 150 -5.94 -3.83 -2.76
N GLN A 151 -6.26 -4.43 -3.90
CA GLN A 151 -7.00 -3.77 -4.96
C GLN A 151 -8.24 -4.55 -5.35
N THR A 152 -9.40 -3.89 -5.39
CA THR A 152 -10.63 -4.46 -5.93
C THR A 152 -11.19 -3.53 -7.00
N SER A 153 -11.28 -4.03 -8.22
CA SER A 153 -11.89 -3.31 -9.34
C SER A 153 -13.30 -3.83 -9.59
N PHE A 154 -14.25 -2.92 -9.68
CA PHE A 154 -15.67 -3.19 -9.89
C PHE A 154 -16.09 -2.71 -11.28
N TYR A 155 -16.67 -3.60 -12.06
CA TYR A 155 -17.16 -3.35 -13.41
C TYR A 155 -18.67 -3.60 -13.46
N PRO A 156 -19.48 -2.70 -14.06
CA PRO A 156 -20.89 -2.96 -14.32
C PRO A 156 -21.09 -4.30 -15.05
N MET A 157 -22.10 -5.07 -14.64
CA MET A 157 -22.35 -6.39 -15.20
C MET A 157 -22.57 -6.36 -16.72
N GLU A 158 -23.10 -5.28 -17.27
CA GLU A 158 -23.28 -5.09 -18.70
C GLU A 158 -21.98 -5.21 -19.52
N PHE A 159 -20.82 -4.85 -18.93
CA PHE A 159 -19.52 -5.03 -19.60
C PHE A 159 -19.10 -6.50 -19.59
N ALA A 160 -19.35 -7.23 -18.50
CA ALA A 160 -19.02 -8.63 -18.44
C ALA A 160 -19.84 -9.50 -19.40
N LEU A 161 -21.09 -9.11 -19.68
CA LEU A 161 -21.94 -9.77 -20.66
C LEU A 161 -21.41 -9.62 -22.08
N LYS A 162 -20.72 -8.53 -22.39
CA LYS A 162 -20.08 -8.27 -23.68
C LYS A 162 -18.64 -8.76 -23.76
N ALA A 163 -17.92 -8.67 -22.65
CA ALA A 163 -16.51 -9.01 -22.54
C ALA A 163 -16.29 -10.13 -21.48
N PRO A 164 -16.56 -11.40 -21.84
CA PRO A 164 -16.67 -12.51 -20.86
C PRO A 164 -15.36 -12.84 -20.13
N ARG A 165 -14.19 -12.43 -20.63
CA ARG A 165 -12.92 -12.58 -19.88
C ARG A 165 -12.94 -11.84 -18.53
N LEU A 166 -13.82 -10.86 -18.35
CA LEU A 166 -14.01 -10.22 -17.05
C LEU A 166 -14.45 -11.20 -15.96
N LEU A 167 -15.20 -12.25 -16.33
CA LEU A 167 -15.70 -13.29 -15.42
C LEU A 167 -14.67 -14.41 -15.17
N MET A 168 -13.54 -14.41 -15.88
CA MET A 168 -12.53 -15.45 -15.73
C MET A 168 -11.51 -15.05 -14.65
N ALA A 169 -11.10 -16.05 -13.85
CA ALA A 169 -10.11 -15.84 -12.79
C ALA A 169 -8.68 -15.56 -13.30
N GLY A 170 -8.39 -15.83 -14.58
CA GLY A 170 -7.09 -15.51 -15.17
C GLY A 170 -6.82 -14.03 -15.25
N ASP A 171 -5.56 -13.64 -15.24
CA ASP A 171 -5.17 -12.26 -15.48
C ASP A 171 -5.46 -11.86 -16.94
N ILE A 172 -5.70 -10.59 -17.15
CA ILE A 172 -5.87 -9.98 -18.47
C ILE A 172 -4.60 -9.16 -18.72
N GLU A 173 -3.59 -9.82 -19.29
CA GLU A 173 -2.22 -9.30 -19.42
C GLU A 173 -2.15 -7.91 -20.06
N GLU A 174 -2.98 -7.65 -21.07
CA GLU A 174 -3.08 -6.34 -21.72
C GLU A 174 -3.75 -5.26 -20.85
N GLY A 175 -4.30 -5.68 -19.70
CA GLY A 175 -5.11 -4.86 -18.79
C GLY A 175 -6.58 -4.80 -19.21
N VAL A 176 -7.47 -4.81 -18.21
CA VAL A 176 -8.93 -4.90 -18.44
C VAL A 176 -9.45 -3.75 -19.31
N MET A 177 -8.99 -2.52 -19.10
CA MET A 177 -9.49 -1.39 -19.89
C MET A 177 -9.08 -1.46 -21.36
N ARG A 178 -7.87 -1.96 -21.65
CA ARG A 178 -7.42 -2.18 -23.02
C ARG A 178 -8.18 -3.33 -23.68
N TYR A 179 -8.47 -4.38 -22.95
CA TYR A 179 -9.32 -5.46 -23.41
C TYR A 179 -10.73 -4.96 -23.76
N LEU A 180 -11.36 -4.14 -22.89
CA LEU A 180 -12.67 -3.54 -23.15
C LEU A 180 -12.64 -2.58 -24.36
N GLU A 181 -11.58 -1.81 -24.53
CA GLU A 181 -11.41 -0.94 -25.69
C GLU A 181 -11.31 -1.76 -26.98
N THR A 182 -10.52 -2.83 -26.98
CA THR A 182 -10.31 -3.67 -28.18
C THR A 182 -11.53 -4.51 -28.51
N ALA A 183 -12.19 -5.08 -27.50
CA ALA A 183 -13.32 -6.00 -27.71
C ALA A 183 -14.65 -5.27 -27.97
N GLU A 184 -14.88 -4.13 -27.32
CA GLU A 184 -16.19 -3.46 -27.27
C GLU A 184 -16.12 -1.95 -27.60
N GLY A 185 -14.96 -1.43 -27.92
CA GLY A 185 -14.78 0.02 -28.19
C GLY A 185 -14.96 0.89 -26.94
N ILE A 186 -14.96 0.30 -25.73
CA ILE A 186 -15.14 1.02 -24.48
C ILE A 186 -13.81 1.64 -24.07
N LYS A 187 -13.68 2.95 -24.30
CA LYS A 187 -12.43 3.67 -24.09
C LYS A 187 -12.45 4.53 -22.85
N GLN A 188 -11.47 4.32 -21.98
CA GLN A 188 -11.22 5.20 -20.86
C GLN A 188 -10.48 6.46 -21.35
N VAL A 189 -11.02 7.65 -20.99
CA VAL A 189 -10.38 8.94 -21.32
C VAL A 189 -9.88 9.70 -20.10
N GLY A 190 -10.25 9.25 -18.88
CA GLY A 190 -9.81 9.87 -17.65
C GLY A 190 -10.22 9.07 -16.42
N TYR A 191 -9.77 9.54 -15.26
CA TYR A 191 -10.20 9.01 -13.97
C TYR A 191 -10.24 10.12 -12.91
N ARG A 192 -10.92 9.84 -11.81
CA ARG A 192 -10.94 10.67 -10.61
C ARG A 192 -10.61 9.83 -9.41
N ASP A 193 -9.67 10.29 -8.61
CA ASP A 193 -9.31 9.69 -7.33
C ASP A 193 -9.92 10.44 -6.16
N TRP A 194 -10.48 9.66 -5.23
CA TRP A 194 -10.87 10.12 -3.90
C TRP A 194 -9.97 9.40 -2.92
N ILE A 195 -9.15 10.15 -2.21
CA ILE A 195 -8.15 9.61 -1.28
C ILE A 195 -8.59 9.94 0.14
N THR A 196 -8.72 8.92 0.96
CA THR A 196 -9.09 9.04 2.38
C THR A 196 -8.09 8.27 3.22
N ALA A 197 -7.73 8.81 4.37
CA ALA A 197 -6.97 8.08 5.39
C ALA A 197 -7.94 7.59 6.47
N ARG A 198 -7.83 6.30 6.85
CA ARG A 198 -8.62 5.67 7.90
C ARG A 198 -7.83 4.62 8.66
N THR A 199 -8.34 4.19 9.79
CA THR A 199 -7.78 3.03 10.51
C THR A 199 -7.98 1.75 9.69
N ALA A 200 -6.96 0.90 9.66
CA ALA A 200 -7.02 -0.41 9.03
C ALA A 200 -8.04 -1.32 9.73
N ASP A 201 -8.82 -2.07 8.94
CA ASP A 201 -9.66 -3.13 9.48
C ASP A 201 -8.86 -4.39 9.86
N THR A 202 -9.52 -5.38 10.47
CA THR A 202 -8.84 -6.59 10.95
C THR A 202 -8.20 -7.41 9.82
N ASN A 203 -8.84 -7.50 8.66
CA ASN A 203 -8.31 -8.26 7.52
C ASN A 203 -7.09 -7.55 6.92
N GLU A 204 -7.16 -6.23 6.82
CA GLU A 204 -6.06 -5.37 6.36
C GLU A 204 -4.86 -5.45 7.31
N GLN A 205 -5.11 -5.41 8.63
CA GLN A 205 -4.08 -5.58 9.66
C GLN A 205 -3.34 -6.90 9.51
N VAL A 206 -4.09 -8.00 9.33
CA VAL A 206 -3.53 -9.34 9.14
C VAL A 206 -2.74 -9.42 7.84
N PHE A 207 -3.32 -8.96 6.74
CA PHE A 207 -2.69 -9.03 5.42
C PHE A 207 -1.39 -8.21 5.37
N PHE A 208 -1.43 -6.96 5.81
CA PHE A 208 -0.27 -6.07 5.78
C PHE A 208 0.72 -6.30 6.91
N GLY A 209 0.37 -7.06 7.94
CA GLY A 209 1.20 -7.25 9.13
C GLY A 209 1.39 -5.97 9.94
N ILE A 210 0.38 -5.10 9.98
CA ILE A 210 0.42 -3.79 10.64
C ILE A 210 -0.34 -3.79 11.97
N ALA A 211 -0.05 -2.79 12.83
CA ALA A 211 -0.68 -2.67 14.15
C ALA A 211 -2.19 -2.37 14.06
N ALA A 212 -2.93 -2.70 15.15
CA ALA A 212 -4.38 -2.54 15.23
C ALA A 212 -4.90 -1.10 15.02
N HIS A 213 -4.05 -0.09 15.20
CA HIS A 213 -4.39 1.32 15.01
C HIS A 213 -3.65 1.96 13.84
N ALA A 214 -3.01 1.14 13.00
CA ALA A 214 -2.28 1.63 11.85
C ALA A 214 -3.24 2.32 10.85
N THR A 215 -2.73 3.36 10.22
CA THR A 215 -3.46 4.10 9.20
C THR A 215 -3.24 3.47 7.83
N VAL A 216 -4.30 3.41 7.04
CA VAL A 216 -4.25 3.06 5.62
C VAL A 216 -4.80 4.22 4.80
N PHE A 217 -4.29 4.38 3.59
CA PHE A 217 -4.93 5.17 2.55
C PHE A 217 -5.93 4.27 1.80
N GLU A 218 -7.12 4.77 1.63
CA GLU A 218 -8.16 4.18 0.80
C GLU A 218 -8.40 5.08 -0.40
N ILE A 219 -8.17 4.56 -1.60
CA ILE A 219 -8.31 5.31 -2.84
C ILE A 219 -9.43 4.72 -3.67
N PHE A 220 -10.48 5.52 -3.89
CA PHE A 220 -11.54 5.22 -4.85
C PHE A 220 -11.21 5.89 -6.18
N ARG A 221 -10.77 5.12 -7.15
CA ARG A 221 -10.55 5.58 -8.51
C ARG A 221 -11.75 5.26 -9.39
N THR A 222 -12.41 6.27 -9.92
CA THR A 222 -13.48 6.11 -10.90
C THR A 222 -12.95 6.45 -12.29
N ALA A 223 -12.98 5.50 -13.21
CA ALA A 223 -12.60 5.68 -14.62
C ALA A 223 -13.82 6.10 -15.44
N PHE A 224 -13.62 6.99 -16.42
CA PHE A 224 -14.70 7.56 -17.24
C PHE A 224 -14.39 7.43 -18.72
N ASP A 225 -15.45 7.31 -19.53
CA ASP A 225 -15.40 7.51 -20.98
C ASP A 225 -15.54 8.99 -21.37
N ASP A 226 -15.53 9.26 -22.68
CA ASP A 226 -15.62 10.61 -23.26
C ASP A 226 -17.01 11.27 -23.05
N THR A 227 -18.04 10.51 -22.71
CA THR A 227 -19.38 11.01 -22.34
C THR A 227 -19.49 11.33 -20.85
N GLY A 228 -18.47 11.00 -20.04
CA GLY A 228 -18.48 11.12 -18.60
C GLY A 228 -19.23 9.99 -17.90
N ARG A 229 -19.47 8.87 -18.58
CA ARG A 229 -20.02 7.65 -18.00
C ARG A 229 -18.95 6.93 -17.19
N PRO A 230 -19.22 6.51 -15.96
CA PRO A 230 -18.27 5.69 -15.20
C PRO A 230 -18.20 4.29 -15.81
N LEU A 231 -16.96 3.84 -16.01
CA LEU A 231 -16.64 2.53 -16.60
C LEU A 231 -16.24 1.52 -15.54
N ARG A 232 -15.55 1.98 -14.51
CA ARG A 232 -14.99 1.15 -13.45
C ARG A 232 -14.81 1.99 -12.19
N VAL A 233 -14.99 1.36 -11.04
CA VAL A 233 -14.49 1.85 -9.77
C VAL A 233 -13.44 0.88 -9.26
N THR A 234 -12.27 1.38 -8.91
CA THR A 234 -11.23 0.61 -8.24
C THR A 234 -11.07 1.15 -6.83
N VAL A 235 -11.13 0.26 -5.85
CA VAL A 235 -10.81 0.56 -4.46
C VAL A 235 -9.44 -0.04 -4.18
N THR A 236 -8.49 0.80 -3.79
CA THR A 236 -7.15 0.34 -3.43
C THR A 236 -6.82 0.79 -2.02
N ILE A 237 -6.34 -0.16 -1.21
CA ILE A 237 -5.92 0.07 0.16
C ILE A 237 -4.39 -0.01 0.22
N PHE A 238 -3.78 0.99 0.83
CA PHE A 238 -2.33 1.07 1.02
C PHE A 238 -2.01 1.35 2.48
N PRO A 239 -1.12 0.60 3.14
CA PRO A 239 -0.63 0.96 4.46
C PRO A 239 0.18 2.28 4.37
N ALA A 240 -0.12 3.22 5.28
CA ALA A 240 0.45 4.57 5.21
C ALA A 240 1.93 4.63 5.63
N ASP A 241 2.42 3.61 6.33
CA ASP A 241 3.80 3.51 6.80
C ASP A 241 4.83 3.26 5.70
N ARG A 242 4.36 2.82 4.52
CA ARG A 242 5.22 2.40 3.40
C ARG A 242 4.79 2.92 2.03
N ASN A 243 3.89 3.89 1.99
CA ASN A 243 3.39 4.46 0.73
C ASN A 243 3.42 5.98 0.76
N GLN A 244 3.93 6.56 -0.30
CA GLN A 244 3.87 7.99 -0.59
C GLN A 244 3.21 8.22 -1.95
N PHE A 245 2.42 9.27 -2.06
CA PHE A 245 1.75 9.62 -3.31
C PHE A 245 2.22 10.98 -3.80
N ILE A 246 2.58 11.04 -5.10
CA ILE A 246 2.92 12.27 -5.79
C ILE A 246 1.80 12.60 -6.78
N VAL A 247 1.40 13.87 -6.79
CA VAL A 247 0.49 14.44 -7.78
C VAL A 247 1.21 15.58 -8.49
N ASN A 248 1.56 15.38 -9.75
CA ASN A 248 2.19 16.41 -10.56
C ASN A 248 1.11 17.26 -11.24
N VAL A 249 1.21 18.58 -11.15
CA VAL A 249 0.32 19.54 -11.82
C VAL A 249 1.15 20.50 -12.62
N GLY A 250 0.94 20.51 -13.94
CA GLY A 250 1.73 21.30 -14.86
C GLY A 250 3.06 20.65 -15.26
N ASN A 251 4.00 21.45 -15.73
CA ASN A 251 5.32 20.96 -16.14
C ASN A 251 6.28 21.03 -14.95
N VAL A 252 6.52 19.92 -14.31
CA VAL A 252 7.40 19.77 -13.14
C VAL A 252 8.57 18.84 -13.49
N PRO A 253 9.76 19.02 -12.85
CA PRO A 253 10.89 18.11 -13.03
C PRO A 253 10.54 16.69 -12.56
N ASP A 254 11.35 15.72 -12.96
CA ASP A 254 11.21 14.34 -12.53
C ASP A 254 11.40 14.24 -11.00
N PRO A 255 10.50 13.57 -10.26
CA PRO A 255 10.54 13.46 -8.80
C PRO A 255 11.79 12.78 -8.24
N GLN A 256 12.60 12.09 -9.05
CA GLN A 256 13.88 11.53 -8.60
C GLN A 256 14.85 12.57 -8.00
N TYR A 257 14.67 13.86 -8.32
CA TYR A 257 15.47 14.94 -7.72
C TYR A 257 14.99 15.37 -6.34
N ASP A 258 13.76 15.00 -5.97
CA ASP A 258 13.13 15.40 -4.71
C ASP A 258 13.22 14.28 -3.63
N LEU A 259 13.66 13.08 -4.03
CA LEU A 259 13.80 11.95 -3.11
C LEU A 259 15.19 12.00 -2.44
N PRO A 260 15.28 11.76 -1.12
CA PRO A 260 16.56 11.57 -0.47
C PRO A 260 17.29 10.40 -1.14
N ALA A 261 18.60 10.56 -1.41
CA ALA A 261 19.40 9.49 -1.97
C ALA A 261 19.34 8.27 -1.02
N PRO A 262 19.22 7.03 -1.54
CA PRO A 262 19.26 5.84 -0.69
C PRO A 262 20.56 5.82 0.09
N GLU A 263 20.49 5.70 1.42
CA GLU A 263 21.62 5.80 2.36
C GLU A 263 22.75 4.78 2.10
N ASN A 264 22.54 3.78 1.23
CA ASN A 264 23.47 2.67 0.98
C ASN A 264 24.47 2.86 -0.17
N GLN A 265 24.65 4.06 -0.75
CA GLN A 265 25.66 4.30 -1.79
C GLN A 265 26.88 5.15 -1.35
N ALA A 266 26.98 5.50 -0.07
CA ALA A 266 28.06 6.36 0.41
C ALA A 266 29.43 5.67 0.58
N ASP A 267 29.51 4.33 0.69
CA ASP A 267 30.75 3.63 1.04
C ASP A 267 31.50 2.95 -0.12
N ALA A 268 31.08 3.12 -1.37
CA ALA A 268 31.72 2.43 -2.49
C ALA A 268 32.71 3.30 -3.31
N ARG A 269 32.97 4.56 -2.94
CA ARG A 269 33.78 5.50 -3.76
C ARG A 269 35.12 5.93 -3.17
N ASP A 270 35.54 5.44 -2.01
CA ASP A 270 36.84 5.75 -1.44
C ASP A 270 37.63 4.46 -1.14
N SER A 271 38.17 3.82 -2.18
CA SER A 271 39.33 2.98 -2.11
C SER A 271 40.35 3.51 -3.12
N PRO A 272 41.44 4.16 -2.66
CA PRO A 272 42.52 4.56 -3.57
C PRO A 272 43.30 3.36 -4.04
N ALA A 273 43.66 3.38 -5.31
CA ALA A 273 44.51 2.42 -6.03
C ALA A 273 45.96 2.38 -5.50
#